data_9e7d69e2de0a9e68478d6f21d34f8307
#
_entry.id   9e7d69e2de0a9e68478d6f21d34f8307
#
_cell.length_a   1.000
_cell.length_b   1.000
_cell.length_c   1.000
_cell.angle_alpha   90.00
_cell.angle_beta   90.00
_cell.angle_gamma   90.00
#
_symmetry.space_group_name_H-M   'P 1'
#
loop_
_entity.id
_entity.type
_entity.pdbx_description
1 polymer ?
#
loop_
_entity_poly.entity_id
_entity_poly.type
_entity_poly.pdbx_seq_one_letter_code
_entity_poly.pdbx_strand_id
1 'polypeptide(L)'
;SRLDMVTQVKQSYYAVLFAKEALNVYKDVYDNAVKNFEQTQMRYNAQKASELDYTRAKATVANAIPNVYNAESSVILALWQLKAVMGVDLDQDIDVAGAISDYSDSMVSDTYNSDALSLDYNTTMRQLAIQAEQLAETVKMQKFAYIPSLALTFSYSMNAMTNDFKFSDYKWTPYSYVGLSLNIPIFS
;
A
#
# COMPACT_ATOMS: atom_id res chain seq x y z
N SER A 1 3.42 -6.09 7.16
CA SER A 1 2.97 -6.82 8.37
C SER A 1 1.63 -7.50 8.07
N ARG A 2 1.31 -8.61 8.79
CA ARG A 2 0.01 -9.30 8.64
C ARG A 2 -1.17 -8.36 8.93
N LEU A 3 -1.01 -7.46 9.89
CA LEU A 3 -2.02 -6.46 10.23
C LEU A 3 -2.26 -5.47 9.08
N ASP A 4 -1.21 -5.05 8.40
CA ASP A 4 -1.32 -4.12 7.27
C ASP A 4 -2.09 -4.77 6.11
N MET A 5 -1.80 -6.05 5.82
CA MET A 5 -2.54 -6.80 4.80
C MET A 5 -4.03 -6.92 5.15
N VAL A 6 -4.35 -7.28 6.40
CA VAL A 6 -5.75 -7.36 6.86
C VAL A 6 -6.46 -6.01 6.73
N THR A 7 -5.78 -4.92 7.11
CA THR A 7 -6.32 -3.56 6.98
C THR A 7 -6.54 -3.20 5.52
N GLN A 8 -5.59 -3.51 4.65
CA GLN A 8 -5.68 -3.22 3.22
C GLN A 8 -6.81 -4.02 2.53
N VAL A 9 -6.98 -5.29 2.89
CA VAL A 9 -8.10 -6.12 2.40
C VAL A 9 -9.44 -5.53 2.87
N LYS A 10 -9.56 -5.14 4.15
CA LYS A 10 -10.78 -4.49 4.67
C LYS A 10 -11.09 -3.19 3.94
N GLN A 11 -10.08 -2.35 3.71
CA GLN A 11 -10.27 -1.10 2.96
C GLN A 11 -10.74 -1.36 1.53
N SER A 12 -10.13 -2.31 0.82
CA SER A 12 -10.55 -2.69 -0.53
C SER A 12 -11.95 -3.29 -0.55
N TYR A 13 -12.33 -4.07 0.46
CA TYR A 13 -13.68 -4.61 0.62
C TYR A 13 -14.72 -3.49 0.77
N TYR A 14 -14.48 -2.53 1.68
CA TYR A 14 -15.39 -1.39 1.84
C TYR A 14 -15.44 -0.50 0.60
N ALA A 15 -14.34 -0.38 -0.15
CA ALA A 15 -14.34 0.35 -1.42
C ALA A 15 -15.26 -0.31 -2.46
N VAL A 16 -15.32 -1.65 -2.52
CA VAL A 16 -16.27 -2.36 -3.39
C VAL A 16 -17.71 -2.12 -2.96
N LEU A 17 -18.02 -2.21 -1.65
CA LEU A 17 -19.36 -1.93 -1.16
C LEU A 17 -19.80 -0.51 -1.47
N PHE A 18 -18.92 0.46 -1.28
CA PHE A 18 -19.18 1.86 -1.61
C PHE A 18 -19.43 2.06 -3.11
N ALA A 19 -18.62 1.42 -3.97
CA ALA A 19 -18.81 1.50 -5.41
C ALA A 19 -20.13 0.88 -5.86
N LYS A 20 -20.55 -0.25 -5.27
CA LYS A 20 -21.86 -0.87 -5.53
C LYS A 20 -23.01 0.05 -5.13
N GLU A 21 -22.93 0.67 -3.96
CA GLU A 21 -23.97 1.58 -3.50
C GLU A 21 -24.03 2.84 -4.36
N ALA A 22 -22.89 3.41 -4.75
CA ALA A 22 -22.84 4.52 -5.69
C ALA A 22 -23.49 4.15 -7.04
N LEU A 23 -23.28 2.93 -7.54
CA LEU A 23 -23.92 2.44 -8.75
C LEU A 23 -25.46 2.39 -8.58
N ASN A 24 -25.96 1.91 -7.45
CA ASN A 24 -27.40 1.89 -7.16
C ASN A 24 -27.99 3.31 -7.18
N VAL A 25 -27.30 4.27 -6.54
CA VAL A 25 -27.71 5.68 -6.52
C VAL A 25 -27.76 6.26 -7.95
N TYR A 26 -26.74 5.99 -8.79
CA TYR A 26 -26.76 6.47 -10.18
C TYR A 26 -27.84 5.82 -11.03
N LYS A 27 -28.16 4.53 -10.80
CA LYS A 27 -29.30 3.86 -11.43
C LYS A 27 -30.61 4.48 -11.02
N ASP A 28 -30.81 4.79 -9.73
CA ASP A 28 -32.01 5.47 -9.23
C ASP A 28 -32.17 6.88 -9.84
N VAL A 29 -31.06 7.62 -9.95
CA VAL A 29 -31.05 8.93 -10.61
C VAL A 29 -31.45 8.81 -12.09
N TYR A 30 -30.93 7.83 -12.81
CA TYR A 30 -31.30 7.56 -14.19
C TYR A 30 -32.79 7.19 -14.33
N ASP A 31 -33.28 6.27 -13.50
CA ASP A 31 -34.67 5.85 -13.51
C ASP A 31 -35.65 7.00 -13.19
N ASN A 32 -35.27 7.87 -12.25
CA ASN A 32 -36.04 9.07 -11.96
C ASN A 32 -36.02 10.07 -13.11
N ALA A 33 -34.88 10.22 -13.79
CA ALA A 33 -34.78 11.07 -15.00
C ALA A 33 -35.66 10.53 -16.13
N VAL A 34 -35.69 9.20 -16.36
CA VAL A 34 -36.55 8.54 -17.33
C VAL A 34 -38.03 8.78 -17.01
N LYS A 35 -38.45 8.54 -15.78
CA LYS A 35 -39.84 8.79 -15.32
C LYS A 35 -40.26 10.24 -15.54
N ASN A 36 -39.38 11.18 -15.20
CA ASN A 36 -39.65 12.61 -15.43
C ASN A 36 -39.75 12.96 -16.91
N PHE A 37 -38.89 12.36 -17.74
CA PHE A 37 -38.93 12.52 -19.19
C PHE A 37 -40.25 11.98 -19.77
N GLU A 38 -40.68 10.79 -19.40
CA GLU A 38 -41.94 10.19 -19.83
C GLU A 38 -43.16 11.06 -19.45
N GLN A 39 -43.20 11.57 -18.21
CA GLN A 39 -44.24 12.50 -17.77
C GLN A 39 -44.23 13.80 -18.57
N THR A 40 -43.06 14.36 -18.82
CA THR A 40 -42.90 15.60 -19.61
C THR A 40 -43.31 15.37 -21.05
N GLN A 41 -42.98 14.21 -21.66
CA GLN A 41 -43.37 13.81 -23.01
C GLN A 41 -44.88 13.70 -23.11
N MET A 42 -45.56 13.07 -22.12
CA MET A 42 -47.03 13.00 -22.11
C MET A 42 -47.66 14.38 -22.03
N ARG A 43 -47.13 15.29 -21.25
CA ARG A 43 -47.59 16.68 -21.14
C ARG A 43 -47.33 17.48 -22.43
N TYR A 44 -46.19 17.26 -23.08
CA TYR A 44 -45.85 17.87 -24.36
C TYR A 44 -46.81 17.43 -25.46
N ASN A 45 -47.09 16.13 -25.57
CA ASN A 45 -48.01 15.58 -26.51
C ASN A 45 -49.46 16.09 -26.30
N ALA A 46 -49.81 16.38 -25.05
CA ALA A 46 -51.08 17.00 -24.67
C ALA A 46 -51.08 18.54 -24.76
N GLN A 47 -50.02 19.13 -25.37
CA GLN A 47 -49.80 20.59 -25.49
C GLN A 47 -49.79 21.36 -24.17
N LYS A 48 -49.42 20.67 -23.04
CA LYS A 48 -49.37 21.21 -21.69
C LYS A 48 -47.95 21.44 -21.18
N ALA A 49 -46.93 21.19 -21.97
CA ALA A 49 -45.52 21.47 -21.69
C ALA A 49 -44.85 22.11 -22.91
N SER A 50 -43.81 22.89 -22.71
CA SER A 50 -43.04 23.52 -23.76
C SER A 50 -42.07 22.55 -24.40
N GLU A 51 -41.66 22.82 -25.67
CA GLU A 51 -40.61 22.10 -26.36
C GLU A 51 -39.25 22.19 -25.57
N LEU A 52 -39.05 23.31 -24.92
CA LEU A 52 -37.87 23.52 -24.08
C LEU A 52 -37.84 22.53 -22.89
N ASP A 53 -38.99 22.32 -22.24
CA ASP A 53 -39.09 21.39 -21.10
C ASP A 53 -38.88 19.95 -21.57
N TYR A 54 -39.46 19.58 -22.67
CA TYR A 54 -39.24 18.28 -23.33
C TYR A 54 -37.76 18.05 -23.63
N THR A 55 -37.10 19.04 -24.29
CA THR A 55 -35.71 18.91 -24.67
C THR A 55 -34.78 18.85 -23.43
N ARG A 56 -35.08 19.63 -22.39
CA ARG A 56 -34.32 19.57 -21.12
C ARG A 56 -34.46 18.22 -20.43
N ALA A 57 -35.67 17.69 -20.35
CA ALA A 57 -35.90 16.37 -19.75
C ALA A 57 -35.15 15.26 -20.53
N LYS A 58 -35.18 15.32 -21.86
CA LYS A 58 -34.44 14.41 -22.75
C LYS A 58 -32.92 14.53 -22.51
N ALA A 59 -32.39 15.75 -22.41
CA ALA A 59 -30.97 15.97 -22.12
C ALA A 59 -30.56 15.46 -20.74
N THR A 60 -31.44 15.58 -19.73
CA THR A 60 -31.19 15.04 -18.39
C THR A 60 -31.00 13.54 -18.41
N VAL A 61 -31.86 12.79 -19.13
CA VAL A 61 -31.68 11.33 -19.31
C VAL A 61 -30.36 11.02 -20.00
N ALA A 62 -30.07 11.72 -21.11
CA ALA A 62 -28.85 11.51 -21.86
C ALA A 62 -27.58 11.73 -21.04
N ASN A 63 -27.60 12.75 -20.15
CA ASN A 63 -26.50 13.07 -19.26
C ASN A 63 -26.36 12.08 -18.07
N ALA A 64 -27.43 11.39 -17.69
CA ALA A 64 -27.37 10.39 -16.62
C ALA A 64 -26.72 9.07 -17.08
N ILE A 65 -26.83 8.71 -18.35
CA ILE A 65 -26.29 7.47 -18.92
C ILE A 65 -24.77 7.30 -18.67
N PRO A 66 -23.90 8.27 -19.00
CA PRO A 66 -22.47 8.14 -18.75
C PRO A 66 -22.11 7.94 -17.28
N ASN A 67 -22.89 8.51 -16.37
CA ASN A 67 -22.65 8.37 -14.94
C ASN A 67 -22.89 6.93 -14.47
N VAL A 68 -23.89 6.24 -14.99
CA VAL A 68 -24.15 4.83 -14.71
C VAL A 68 -23.00 3.97 -15.22
N TYR A 69 -22.55 4.17 -16.49
CA TYR A 69 -21.41 3.42 -17.04
C TYR A 69 -20.10 3.66 -16.28
N ASN A 70 -19.85 4.89 -15.86
CA ASN A 70 -18.68 5.22 -15.04
C ASN A 70 -18.75 4.53 -13.68
N ALA A 71 -19.92 4.48 -13.06
CA ALA A 71 -20.12 3.77 -11.81
C ALA A 71 -19.96 2.24 -11.97
N GLU A 72 -20.46 1.64 -13.05
CA GLU A 72 -20.24 0.22 -13.37
C GLU A 72 -18.75 -0.09 -13.53
N SER A 73 -18.03 0.76 -14.26
CA SER A 73 -16.58 0.63 -14.44
C SER A 73 -15.85 0.75 -13.09
N SER A 74 -16.31 1.63 -12.20
CA SER A 74 -15.74 1.80 -10.85
C SER A 74 -15.93 0.56 -9.99
N VAL A 75 -17.06 -0.13 -10.08
CA VAL A 75 -17.28 -1.42 -9.38
C VAL A 75 -16.30 -2.48 -9.87
N ILE A 76 -16.13 -2.60 -11.19
CA ILE A 76 -15.20 -3.57 -11.78
C ILE A 76 -13.76 -3.29 -11.32
N LEU A 77 -13.33 -2.03 -11.34
CA LEU A 77 -11.99 -1.63 -10.87
C LEU A 77 -11.79 -1.91 -9.38
N ALA A 78 -12.79 -1.62 -8.55
CA ALA A 78 -12.73 -1.91 -7.13
C ALA A 78 -12.64 -3.42 -6.84
N LEU A 79 -13.37 -4.25 -7.60
CA LEU A 79 -13.26 -5.71 -7.53
C LEU A 79 -11.87 -6.22 -7.94
N TRP A 80 -11.30 -5.68 -9.01
CA TRP A 80 -9.95 -6.04 -9.43
C TRP A 80 -8.90 -5.65 -8.39
N GLN A 81 -9.07 -4.48 -7.77
CA GLN A 81 -8.17 -4.05 -6.68
C GLN A 81 -8.28 -4.98 -5.46
N LEU A 82 -9.50 -5.41 -5.10
CA LEU A 82 -9.70 -6.38 -4.02
C LEU A 82 -9.03 -7.73 -4.35
N LYS A 83 -9.21 -8.25 -5.57
CA LYS A 83 -8.57 -9.48 -6.05
C LYS A 83 -7.05 -9.38 -5.97
N ALA A 84 -6.47 -8.27 -6.44
CA ALA A 84 -5.04 -8.03 -6.41
C ALA A 84 -4.48 -8.02 -4.98
N VAL A 85 -5.18 -7.37 -4.03
CA VAL A 85 -4.77 -7.32 -2.61
C VAL A 85 -4.89 -8.69 -1.94
N MET A 86 -5.89 -9.50 -2.31
CA MET A 86 -6.05 -10.86 -1.81
C MET A 86 -5.11 -11.87 -2.47
N GLY A 87 -4.44 -11.51 -3.57
CA GLY A 87 -3.60 -12.43 -4.34
C GLY A 87 -4.40 -13.49 -5.12
N VAL A 88 -5.67 -13.21 -5.43
CA VAL A 88 -6.57 -14.07 -6.20
C VAL A 88 -6.44 -13.73 -7.68
N ASP A 89 -6.59 -14.74 -8.55
CA ASP A 89 -6.57 -14.55 -9.99
C ASP A 89 -7.67 -13.57 -10.43
N LEU A 90 -7.33 -12.66 -11.33
CA LEU A 90 -8.26 -11.66 -11.86
C LEU A 90 -9.42 -12.28 -12.65
N ASP A 91 -9.19 -13.44 -13.26
CA ASP A 91 -10.20 -14.17 -14.04
C ASP A 91 -11.20 -14.94 -13.16
N GLN A 92 -10.89 -15.12 -11.88
CA GLN A 92 -11.81 -15.79 -10.95
C GLN A 92 -13.00 -14.87 -10.65
N ASP A 93 -14.22 -15.38 -10.86
CA ASP A 93 -15.42 -14.62 -10.50
C ASP A 93 -15.59 -14.60 -8.99
N ILE A 94 -15.53 -13.40 -8.41
CA ILE A 94 -15.80 -13.15 -6.98
C ILE A 94 -16.85 -12.07 -6.86
N ASP A 95 -17.83 -12.31 -6.00
CA ASP A 95 -18.80 -11.30 -5.58
C ASP A 95 -18.63 -10.99 -4.09
N VAL A 96 -18.96 -9.76 -3.73
CA VAL A 96 -18.89 -9.27 -2.35
C VAL A 96 -20.28 -9.17 -1.80
N ALA A 97 -20.54 -9.93 -0.74
CA ALA A 97 -21.81 -9.91 -0.01
C ALA A 97 -21.81 -8.81 1.07
N GLY A 98 -23.01 -8.26 1.39
CA GLY A 98 -23.22 -7.23 2.38
C GLY A 98 -23.54 -5.86 1.77
N ALA A 99 -24.10 -4.98 2.58
CA ALA A 99 -24.39 -3.60 2.24
C ALA A 99 -23.60 -2.66 3.16
N ILE A 100 -23.32 -1.45 2.71
CA ILE A 100 -22.57 -0.46 3.52
C ILE A 100 -23.42 -0.02 4.73
N SER A 101 -24.74 -0.07 4.60
CA SER A 101 -25.69 0.21 5.70
C SER A 101 -25.51 -0.71 6.91
N ASP A 102 -25.07 -1.96 6.68
CA ASP A 102 -24.90 -2.94 7.76
C ASP A 102 -23.75 -2.57 8.72
N TYR A 103 -22.88 -1.67 8.28
CA TYR A 103 -21.70 -1.20 9.01
C TYR A 103 -21.86 0.22 9.59
N SER A 104 -22.94 0.93 9.26
CA SER A 104 -23.18 2.32 9.70
C SER A 104 -23.20 2.45 11.21
N ASP A 105 -23.84 1.53 11.90
CA ASP A 105 -24.00 1.55 13.37
C ASP A 105 -22.66 1.25 14.09
N SER A 106 -21.82 0.40 13.50
CA SER A 106 -20.50 0.11 14.06
C SER A 106 -19.52 1.27 13.90
N MET A 107 -19.66 2.08 12.86
CA MET A 107 -18.82 3.28 12.64
C MET A 107 -19.12 4.40 13.64
N VAL A 108 -20.35 4.47 14.13
CA VAL A 108 -20.79 5.52 15.08
C VAL A 108 -20.59 5.09 16.53
N SER A 109 -20.60 3.76 16.80
CA SER A 109 -20.54 3.24 18.16
C SER A 109 -19.14 3.04 18.73
N ASP A 110 -18.07 3.14 17.93
CA ASP A 110 -16.71 3.22 18.45
C ASP A 110 -16.46 4.60 19.11
N THR A 111 -17.25 4.85 20.13
CA THR A 111 -16.97 5.90 21.11
C THR A 111 -15.60 5.59 21.67
N TYR A 112 -14.64 6.45 21.40
CA TYR A 112 -13.30 6.46 21.96
C TYR A 112 -13.38 6.29 23.49
N ASN A 113 -13.33 5.09 23.97
CA ASN A 113 -12.99 4.81 25.35
C ASN A 113 -11.50 5.12 25.49
N SER A 114 -11.20 6.38 25.77
CA SER A 114 -9.83 6.88 25.97
C SER A 114 -9.08 6.14 27.08
N ASP A 115 -9.79 5.51 28.01
CA ASP A 115 -9.22 4.75 29.13
C ASP A 115 -8.71 3.35 28.74
N ALA A 116 -9.04 2.86 27.54
CA ALA A 116 -8.61 1.54 27.07
C ALA A 116 -7.52 1.58 25.99
N LEU A 117 -7.01 2.76 25.63
CA LEU A 117 -5.90 2.91 24.66
C LEU A 117 -4.56 2.55 25.33
N SER A 118 -4.38 1.26 25.68
CA SER A 118 -3.05 0.75 25.99
C SER A 118 -2.21 0.73 24.71
N LEU A 119 -1.30 1.68 24.60
CA LEU A 119 -0.32 1.77 23.51
C LEU A 119 0.71 0.62 23.55
N ASP A 120 0.73 -0.17 24.62
CA ASP A 120 1.67 -1.27 24.83
C ASP A 120 1.53 -2.39 23.80
N TYR A 121 0.33 -2.58 23.24
CA TYR A 121 0.07 -3.54 22.18
C TYR A 121 0.22 -2.97 20.77
N ASN A 122 0.51 -1.66 20.65
CA ASN A 122 0.71 -1.04 19.34
C ASN A 122 2.07 -1.46 18.77
N THR A 123 2.03 -2.18 17.64
CA THR A 123 3.23 -2.69 16.94
C THR A 123 4.18 -1.56 16.53
N THR A 124 3.65 -0.41 16.16
CA THR A 124 4.47 0.77 15.78
C THR A 124 5.21 1.34 16.99
N MET A 125 4.55 1.45 18.13
CA MET A 125 5.20 1.92 19.37
C MET A 125 6.30 0.95 19.83
N ARG A 126 6.03 -0.35 19.73
CA ARG A 126 7.03 -1.38 20.04
C ARG A 126 8.22 -1.34 19.08
N GLN A 127 7.98 -1.08 17.79
CA GLN A 127 9.05 -0.90 16.81
C GLN A 127 9.90 0.33 17.10
N LEU A 128 9.29 1.45 17.46
CA LEU A 128 10.00 2.68 17.88
C LEU A 128 10.83 2.45 19.15
N ALA A 129 10.31 1.72 20.13
CA ALA A 129 11.06 1.37 21.34
C ALA A 129 12.31 0.54 21.01
N ILE A 130 12.20 -0.47 20.14
CA ILE A 130 13.33 -1.27 19.67
C ILE A 130 14.34 -0.41 18.89
N GLN A 131 13.90 0.51 18.06
CA GLN A 131 14.79 1.44 17.35
C GLN A 131 15.53 2.37 18.33
N ALA A 132 14.88 2.86 19.37
CA ALA A 132 15.53 3.66 20.42
C ALA A 132 16.60 2.85 21.15
N GLU A 133 16.34 1.58 21.46
CA GLU A 133 17.32 0.68 22.07
C GLU A 133 18.51 0.42 21.14
N GLN A 134 18.27 0.19 19.83
CA GLN A 134 19.34 0.05 18.84
C GLN A 134 20.24 1.30 18.77
N LEU A 135 19.64 2.49 18.82
CA LEU A 135 20.40 3.75 18.84
C LEU A 135 21.24 3.87 20.12
N ALA A 136 20.69 3.47 21.27
CA ALA A 136 21.43 3.45 22.53
C ALA A 136 22.64 2.49 22.48
N GLU A 137 22.48 1.31 21.87
CA GLU A 137 23.60 0.38 21.66
C GLU A 137 24.62 0.92 20.66
N THR A 138 24.18 1.63 19.62
CA THR A 138 25.09 2.31 18.68
C THR A 138 25.94 3.36 19.39
N VAL A 139 25.38 4.13 20.30
CA VAL A 139 26.13 5.09 21.14
C VAL A 139 27.15 4.37 22.02
N LYS A 140 26.81 3.21 22.59
CA LYS A 140 27.78 2.40 23.34
C LYS A 140 28.90 1.90 22.44
N MET A 141 28.61 1.42 21.25
CA MET A 141 29.63 0.99 20.27
C MET A 141 30.59 2.15 19.91
N GLN A 142 30.06 3.36 19.71
CA GLN A 142 30.89 4.54 19.47
C GLN A 142 31.81 4.87 20.66
N LYS A 143 31.33 4.69 21.88
CA LYS A 143 32.19 4.85 23.08
C LYS A 143 33.31 3.80 23.13
N PHE A 144 33.05 2.57 22.67
CA PHE A 144 34.08 1.54 22.59
C PHE A 144 35.12 1.82 21.49
N ALA A 145 34.83 2.68 20.49
CA ALA A 145 35.79 3.10 19.49
C ALA A 145 36.99 3.87 20.08
N TYR A 146 36.87 4.42 21.30
CA TYR A 146 37.97 5.04 22.03
C TYR A 146 38.88 4.04 22.77
N ILE A 147 38.51 2.75 22.81
CA ILE A 147 39.32 1.72 23.42
C ILE A 147 40.39 1.25 22.42
N PRO A 148 41.64 1.11 22.84
CA PRO A 148 42.70 0.57 21.98
C PRO A 148 42.31 -0.80 21.42
N SER A 149 42.47 -0.97 20.10
CA SER A 149 42.24 -2.26 19.43
C SER A 149 43.57 -2.95 19.14
N LEU A 150 43.64 -4.23 19.47
CA LEU A 150 44.79 -5.10 19.19
C LEU A 150 44.39 -6.11 18.10
N ALA A 151 45.11 -6.16 17.02
CA ALA A 151 44.89 -7.14 15.97
C ALA A 151 46.14 -7.95 15.68
N LEU A 152 45.98 -9.27 15.63
CA LEU A 152 47.01 -10.22 15.18
C LEU A 152 46.71 -10.59 13.72
N THR A 153 47.65 -10.33 12.83
CA THR A 153 47.52 -10.64 11.42
C THR A 153 48.54 -11.71 11.03
N PHE A 154 48.07 -12.77 10.43
CA PHE A 154 48.88 -13.78 9.76
C PHE A 154 48.61 -13.73 8.27
N SER A 155 49.65 -13.59 7.45
CA SER A 155 49.49 -13.65 6.01
C SER A 155 50.52 -14.63 5.45
N TYR A 156 50.05 -15.48 4.54
CA TYR A 156 50.85 -16.38 3.75
C TYR A 156 50.56 -16.12 2.28
N SER A 157 51.61 -15.80 1.52
CA SER A 157 51.51 -15.53 0.10
C SER A 157 52.63 -16.21 -0.65
N MET A 158 52.38 -16.61 -1.88
CA MET A 158 53.37 -17.10 -2.79
C MET A 158 53.55 -16.07 -3.91
N ASN A 159 54.76 -15.56 -4.07
CA ASN A 159 55.08 -14.59 -5.09
C ASN A 159 56.08 -15.19 -6.07
N ALA A 160 55.85 -15.00 -7.35
CA ALA A 160 56.77 -15.33 -8.39
C ALA A 160 57.10 -14.02 -9.13
N MET A 161 58.38 -13.68 -9.22
CA MET A 161 58.87 -12.55 -9.97
C MET A 161 59.81 -13.02 -11.06
N THR A 162 59.55 -12.63 -12.28
CA THR A 162 60.45 -12.88 -13.43
C THR A 162 60.37 -11.69 -14.38
N ASN A 163 61.47 -11.43 -15.10
CA ASN A 163 61.48 -10.39 -16.11
C ASN A 163 61.02 -10.87 -17.49
N ASP A 164 60.76 -12.18 -17.64
CA ASP A 164 60.32 -12.81 -18.88
C ASP A 164 58.93 -13.39 -18.77
N PHE A 165 58.18 -13.31 -19.85
CA PHE A 165 56.78 -13.81 -19.94
C PHE A 165 56.68 -15.34 -20.13
N LYS A 166 57.59 -16.13 -19.52
CA LYS A 166 57.61 -17.59 -19.63
C LYS A 166 57.01 -18.21 -18.36
N PHE A 167 55.75 -18.59 -18.39
CA PHE A 167 55.04 -19.16 -17.25
C PHE A 167 55.63 -20.46 -16.70
N SER A 168 56.40 -21.22 -17.51
CA SER A 168 57.04 -22.47 -17.09
C SER A 168 58.24 -22.29 -16.13
N ASP A 169 58.82 -21.10 -16.10
CA ASP A 169 60.05 -20.82 -15.33
C ASP A 169 59.79 -20.01 -14.04
N TYR A 170 58.55 -19.84 -13.66
CA TYR A 170 58.19 -19.11 -12.44
C TYR A 170 58.61 -19.89 -11.18
N LYS A 171 59.58 -19.37 -10.45
CA LYS A 171 59.90 -19.85 -9.12
C LYS A 171 59.00 -19.20 -8.09
N TRP A 172 58.06 -19.95 -7.59
CA TRP A 172 57.18 -19.50 -6.53
C TRP A 172 57.93 -19.51 -5.19
N THR A 173 58.11 -18.32 -4.61
CA THR A 173 58.78 -18.17 -3.31
C THR A 173 57.69 -17.95 -2.28
N PRO A 174 57.54 -18.83 -1.29
CA PRO A 174 56.61 -18.62 -0.20
C PRO A 174 57.10 -17.51 0.72
N TYR A 175 56.22 -16.61 1.08
CA TYR A 175 56.45 -15.54 2.03
C TYR A 175 55.36 -15.60 3.11
N SER A 176 55.74 -15.63 4.36
CA SER A 176 54.83 -15.56 5.49
C SER A 176 55.28 -14.49 6.47
N TYR A 177 54.32 -13.75 6.99
CA TYR A 177 54.59 -12.85 8.10
C TYR A 177 53.49 -12.93 9.14
N VAL A 178 53.90 -12.66 10.38
CA VAL A 178 53.01 -12.46 11.53
C VAL A 178 53.19 -11.02 11.97
N GLY A 179 52.08 -10.30 12.04
CA GLY A 179 52.06 -8.91 12.48
C GLY A 179 51.16 -8.73 13.67
N LEU A 180 51.60 -7.94 14.67
CA LEU A 180 50.81 -7.46 15.76
C LEU A 180 50.61 -5.96 15.59
N SER A 181 49.35 -5.51 15.45
CA SER A 181 49.03 -4.09 15.36
C SER A 181 48.21 -3.63 16.54
N LEU A 182 48.66 -2.56 17.19
CA LEU A 182 47.92 -1.89 18.25
C LEU A 182 47.50 -0.51 17.73
N ASN A 183 46.18 -0.30 17.67
CA ASN A 183 45.61 0.99 17.24
C ASN A 183 45.03 1.70 18.48
N ILE A 184 45.60 2.88 18.80
CA ILE A 184 45.16 3.72 19.93
C ILE A 184 44.59 5.01 19.35
N PRO A 185 43.25 5.16 19.29
CA PRO A 185 42.64 6.41 18.83
C PRO A 185 42.84 7.50 19.88
N ILE A 186 43.51 8.61 19.52
CA ILE A 186 43.73 9.76 20.40
C ILE A 186 42.65 10.81 20.21
N PHE A 187 42.19 10.97 18.96
CA PHE A 187 41.06 11.82 18.56
C PHE A 187 40.25 11.10 17.48
N SER A 188 38.92 11.23 17.52
CA SER A 188 38.00 10.78 16.47
C SER A 188 36.85 11.76 16.29
#